data_66757fad15dafb96019bef643749e929
#
_entry.id   66757fad15dafb96019bef643749e929
#
_cell.length_a   1.000
_cell.length_b   1.000
_cell.length_c   1.000
_cell.angle_alpha   90.00
_cell.angle_beta   90.00
_cell.angle_gamma   90.00
#
_symmetry.space_group_name_H-M   'P 1'
#
loop_
_entity.id
_entity.type
_entity.pdbx_description
1 polymer ?
#
loop_
_entity_poly.entity_id
_entity_poly.type
_entity_poly.pdbx_seq_one_letter_code
_entity_poly.pdbx_strand_id
1 'polypeptide(L)'
;VAQSNQTPLARALSLIADVPDYPKPGILFKDITPLLADGVGFGVVIDEFARSIRSLNKRVDAIVGIESRGFILGGAIAKALEIGFVTVRKPGKLPRDVYRKEYALEYGFDALELHKDLLDPSDNVIIVDDVLATGGTALACHDLVEITGAKVIAHLFMLEIEFLQGRKTISNTHSDVGIISLLKA
;
A
#
# COMPACT_ATOMS: atom_id res chain seq x y z
N VAL A 1 -33.32 19.96 4.08
CA VAL A 1 -31.94 19.51 4.32
C VAL A 1 -31.61 18.59 3.17
N ALA A 2 -30.81 19.07 2.21
CA ALA A 2 -30.36 18.27 1.07
C ALA A 2 -29.42 17.17 1.62
N GLN A 3 -29.88 15.91 1.58
CA GLN A 3 -28.99 14.77 1.77
C GLN A 3 -28.03 14.76 0.58
N SER A 4 -26.74 15.01 0.84
CA SER A 4 -25.70 14.86 -0.17
C SER A 4 -25.68 13.40 -0.62
N ASN A 5 -25.94 13.17 -1.91
CA ASN A 5 -25.90 11.85 -2.57
C ASN A 5 -24.43 11.35 -2.71
N GLN A 6 -23.64 11.45 -1.64
CA GLN A 6 -22.28 10.89 -1.64
C GLN A 6 -22.34 9.36 -1.57
N THR A 7 -21.52 8.70 -2.41
CA THR A 7 -21.35 7.25 -2.29
C THR A 7 -20.70 6.91 -0.95
N PRO A 8 -20.91 5.70 -0.38
CA PRO A 8 -20.26 5.28 0.86
C PRO A 8 -18.74 5.46 0.81
N LEU A 9 -18.10 5.15 -0.32
CA LEU A 9 -16.66 5.33 -0.52
C LEU A 9 -16.27 6.82 -0.49
N ALA A 10 -17.01 7.69 -1.19
CA ALA A 10 -16.71 9.12 -1.19
C ALA A 10 -16.83 9.72 0.22
N ARG A 11 -17.83 9.30 1.01
CA ARG A 11 -17.95 9.67 2.43
C ARG A 11 -16.73 9.17 3.24
N ALA A 12 -16.34 7.91 3.06
CA ALA A 12 -15.19 7.35 3.77
C ALA A 12 -13.91 8.14 3.46
N LEU A 13 -13.62 8.36 2.18
CA LEU A 13 -12.43 9.10 1.75
C LEU A 13 -12.43 10.58 2.19
N SER A 14 -13.61 11.20 2.38
CA SER A 14 -13.70 12.57 2.91
C SER A 14 -13.31 12.70 4.39
N LEU A 15 -13.10 11.59 5.10
CA LEU A 15 -12.56 11.59 6.47
C LEU A 15 -11.03 11.75 6.50
N ILE A 16 -10.34 11.63 5.38
CA ILE A 16 -8.90 11.92 5.30
C ILE A 16 -8.71 13.42 5.53
N ALA A 17 -7.95 13.77 6.57
CA ALA A 17 -7.76 15.15 6.96
C ALA A 17 -6.56 15.78 6.26
N ASP A 18 -6.72 17.05 5.88
CA ASP A 18 -5.65 17.87 5.35
C ASP A 18 -4.92 18.58 6.48
N VAL A 19 -3.60 18.35 6.59
CA VAL A 19 -2.73 18.99 7.57
C VAL A 19 -1.71 19.84 6.81
N PRO A 20 -1.92 21.15 6.73
CA PRO A 20 -0.98 22.04 6.03
C PRO A 20 0.34 22.14 6.80
N ASP A 21 1.41 22.41 6.05
CA ASP A 21 2.76 22.68 6.56
C ASP A 21 3.35 21.55 7.43
N TYR A 22 3.04 20.29 7.17
CA TYR A 22 3.57 19.12 7.86
C TYR A 22 4.23 18.13 6.90
N PRO A 23 5.42 17.56 7.21
CA PRO A 23 6.30 17.87 8.35
C PRO A 23 7.14 19.15 8.19
N LYS A 24 7.00 19.83 7.03
CA LYS A 24 7.72 21.07 6.69
C LYS A 24 6.77 22.06 6.03
N PRO A 25 7.02 23.38 6.13
CA PRO A 25 6.25 24.40 5.42
C PRO A 25 6.12 24.11 3.92
N GLY A 26 4.92 24.29 3.38
CA GLY A 26 4.58 24.06 1.96
C GLY A 26 4.16 22.63 1.64
N ILE A 27 4.20 21.68 2.58
CA ILE A 27 3.71 20.32 2.39
C ILE A 27 2.28 20.20 2.95
N LEU A 28 1.36 19.72 2.12
CA LEU A 28 0.01 19.33 2.55
C LEU A 28 0.00 17.82 2.84
N PHE A 29 0.05 17.49 4.12
CA PHE A 29 0.00 16.10 4.55
C PHE A 29 -1.45 15.60 4.60
N LYS A 30 -1.68 14.40 4.13
CA LYS A 30 -2.98 13.73 4.15
C LYS A 30 -3.00 12.73 5.31
N ASP A 31 -3.70 13.08 6.39
CA ASP A 31 -3.82 12.23 7.57
C ASP A 31 -5.00 11.27 7.43
N ILE A 32 -4.70 9.98 7.37
CA ILE A 32 -5.70 8.91 7.27
C ILE A 32 -6.27 8.50 8.63
N THR A 33 -5.74 9.01 9.75
CA THR A 33 -6.12 8.53 11.08
C THR A 33 -7.59 8.75 11.41
N PRO A 34 -8.27 9.84 11.00
CA PRO A 34 -9.70 9.98 11.21
C PRO A 34 -10.53 8.92 10.45
N LEU A 35 -10.08 8.53 9.25
CA LEU A 35 -10.71 7.44 8.50
C LEU A 35 -10.53 6.11 9.22
N LEU A 36 -9.33 5.81 9.72
CA LEU A 36 -9.07 4.57 10.47
C LEU A 36 -9.88 4.49 11.77
N ALA A 37 -10.18 5.63 12.39
CA ALA A 37 -10.99 5.72 13.61
C ALA A 37 -12.50 5.56 13.36
N ASP A 38 -12.98 5.80 12.13
CA ASP A 38 -14.39 5.57 11.74
C ASP A 38 -14.56 4.13 11.25
N GLY A 39 -15.08 3.26 12.09
CA GLY A 39 -15.22 1.83 11.78
C GLY A 39 -16.04 1.54 10.52
N VAL A 40 -17.04 2.37 10.20
CA VAL A 40 -17.85 2.23 8.99
C VAL A 40 -17.05 2.65 7.76
N GLY A 41 -16.39 3.80 7.81
CA GLY A 41 -15.56 4.29 6.72
C GLY A 41 -14.38 3.37 6.43
N PHE A 42 -13.70 2.89 7.47
CA PHE A 42 -12.62 1.92 7.33
C PHE A 42 -13.13 0.62 6.68
N GLY A 43 -14.26 0.08 7.14
CA GLY A 43 -14.87 -1.11 6.52
C GLY A 43 -15.17 -0.91 5.04
N VAL A 44 -15.75 0.23 4.65
CA VAL A 44 -16.02 0.57 3.23
C VAL A 44 -14.76 0.58 2.39
N VAL A 45 -13.66 1.14 2.91
CA VAL A 45 -12.36 1.16 2.21
C VAL A 45 -11.81 -0.26 2.03
N ILE A 46 -11.85 -1.09 3.06
CA ILE A 46 -11.40 -2.49 2.98
C ILE A 46 -12.23 -3.29 1.98
N ASP A 47 -13.55 -3.13 2.00
CA ASP A 47 -14.46 -3.81 1.06
C ASP A 47 -14.18 -3.38 -0.40
N GLU A 48 -13.86 -2.09 -0.62
CA GLU A 48 -13.51 -1.60 -1.95
C GLU A 48 -12.20 -2.18 -2.45
N PHE A 49 -11.16 -2.26 -1.60
CA PHE A 49 -9.92 -2.94 -1.93
C PHE A 49 -10.15 -4.43 -2.23
N ALA A 50 -10.90 -5.12 -1.39
CA ALA A 50 -11.22 -6.54 -1.61
C ALA A 50 -11.98 -6.75 -2.93
N ARG A 51 -12.91 -5.86 -3.27
CA ARG A 51 -13.63 -5.87 -4.56
C ARG A 51 -12.66 -5.67 -5.73
N SER A 52 -11.79 -4.67 -5.64
CA SER A 52 -10.79 -4.37 -6.66
C SER A 52 -9.86 -5.55 -6.91
N ILE A 53 -9.40 -6.22 -5.84
CA ILE A 53 -8.57 -7.42 -5.94
C ILE A 53 -9.31 -8.57 -6.63
N ARG A 54 -10.55 -8.84 -6.23
CA ARG A 54 -11.37 -9.90 -6.88
C ARG A 54 -11.60 -9.61 -8.35
N SER A 55 -11.71 -8.33 -8.75
CA SER A 55 -11.90 -7.96 -10.16
C SER A 55 -10.67 -8.19 -11.05
N LEU A 56 -9.49 -8.39 -10.47
CA LEU A 56 -8.29 -8.77 -11.24
C LEU A 56 -8.40 -10.17 -11.87
N ASN A 57 -9.34 -10.99 -11.40
CA ASN A 57 -9.52 -12.38 -11.86
C ASN A 57 -8.22 -13.20 -11.86
N LYS A 58 -7.36 -12.94 -10.89
CA LYS A 58 -6.08 -13.63 -10.68
C LYS A 58 -6.09 -14.27 -9.30
N ARG A 59 -5.43 -15.42 -9.16
CA ARG A 59 -5.15 -16.00 -7.84
C ARG A 59 -4.24 -15.05 -7.09
N VAL A 60 -4.55 -14.79 -5.82
CA VAL A 60 -3.74 -14.02 -4.89
C VAL A 60 -3.56 -14.84 -3.62
N ASP A 61 -2.33 -15.08 -3.21
CA ASP A 61 -1.98 -15.97 -2.10
C ASP A 61 -1.71 -15.20 -0.82
N ALA A 62 -1.16 -13.98 -0.93
CA ALA A 62 -0.90 -13.13 0.22
C ALA A 62 -0.96 -11.63 -0.11
N ILE A 63 -1.21 -10.84 0.93
CA ILE A 63 -1.01 -9.40 0.94
C ILE A 63 0.36 -9.11 1.58
N VAL A 64 1.16 -8.29 0.93
CA VAL A 64 2.44 -7.78 1.45
C VAL A 64 2.25 -6.34 1.89
N GLY A 65 2.29 -6.10 3.21
CA GLY A 65 2.11 -4.76 3.77
C GLY A 65 3.44 -4.09 4.10
N ILE A 66 3.57 -2.81 3.76
CA ILE A 66 4.76 -2.01 4.06
C ILE A 66 4.62 -1.32 5.42
N GLU A 67 5.66 -1.38 6.24
CA GLU A 67 5.68 -0.68 7.54
C GLU A 67 5.54 0.83 7.36
N SER A 68 4.63 1.46 8.10
CA SER A 68 3.80 0.91 9.15
C SER A 68 2.30 0.94 8.82
N ARG A 69 1.80 1.95 8.09
CA ARG A 69 0.37 2.11 7.82
C ARG A 69 -0.16 1.08 6.81
N GLY A 70 0.71 0.58 5.93
CA GLY A 70 0.41 -0.55 5.06
C GLY A 70 0.02 -1.82 5.84
N PHE A 71 0.46 -1.98 7.10
CA PHE A 71 0.05 -3.12 7.93
C PHE A 71 -1.42 -3.07 8.33
N ILE A 72 -1.93 -1.88 8.65
CA ILE A 72 -3.32 -1.69 9.07
C ILE A 72 -4.26 -2.09 7.91
N LEU A 73 -3.99 -1.54 6.74
CA LEU A 73 -4.77 -1.82 5.53
C LEU A 73 -4.57 -3.27 5.08
N GLY A 74 -3.31 -3.70 4.95
CA GLY A 74 -2.95 -5.02 4.43
C GLY A 74 -3.49 -6.15 5.31
N GLY A 75 -3.40 -6.05 6.63
CA GLY A 75 -3.96 -7.04 7.54
C GLY A 75 -5.49 -7.14 7.45
N ALA A 76 -6.18 -6.00 7.34
CA ALA A 76 -7.63 -5.97 7.19
C ALA A 76 -8.08 -6.54 5.83
N ILE A 77 -7.37 -6.21 4.74
CA ILE A 77 -7.63 -6.75 3.39
C ILE A 77 -7.39 -8.27 3.36
N ALA A 78 -6.26 -8.73 3.91
CA ALA A 78 -5.94 -10.15 3.98
C ALA A 78 -7.03 -10.95 4.72
N LYS A 79 -7.53 -10.41 5.86
CA LYS A 79 -8.65 -10.98 6.60
C LYS A 79 -9.94 -11.02 5.78
N ALA A 80 -10.25 -9.95 5.04
CA ALA A 80 -11.46 -9.87 4.22
C ALA A 80 -11.44 -10.83 3.02
N LEU A 81 -10.24 -11.21 2.57
CA LEU A 81 -10.02 -12.15 1.46
C LEU A 81 -9.71 -13.56 1.93
N GLU A 82 -9.50 -13.79 3.24
CA GLU A 82 -9.09 -15.06 3.84
C GLU A 82 -7.78 -15.63 3.26
N ILE A 83 -6.79 -14.74 3.03
CA ILE A 83 -5.46 -15.06 2.52
C ILE A 83 -4.36 -14.64 3.49
N GLY A 84 -3.10 -15.01 3.19
CA GLY A 84 -1.95 -14.68 4.02
C GLY A 84 -1.65 -13.18 4.10
N PHE A 85 -0.96 -12.77 5.18
CA PHE A 85 -0.42 -11.42 5.34
C PHE A 85 1.07 -11.50 5.68
N VAL A 86 1.89 -10.83 4.87
CA VAL A 86 3.35 -10.77 5.00
C VAL A 86 3.79 -9.34 5.27
N THR A 87 4.68 -9.15 6.22
CA THR A 87 5.18 -7.83 6.60
C THR A 87 6.51 -7.53 5.94
N VAL A 88 6.63 -6.35 5.33
CA VAL A 88 7.90 -5.75 4.92
C VAL A 88 8.22 -4.60 5.86
N ARG A 89 9.40 -4.63 6.48
CA ARG A 89 9.74 -3.77 7.60
C ARG A 89 11.05 -2.99 7.39
N LYS A 90 11.21 -1.95 8.17
CA LYS A 90 12.48 -1.23 8.32
C LYS A 90 13.54 -2.14 8.95
N PRO A 91 14.84 -1.90 8.69
CA PRO A 91 15.93 -2.75 9.16
C PRO A 91 15.93 -3.03 10.65
N GLY A 92 16.28 -4.27 11.01
CA GLY A 92 16.42 -4.69 12.39
C GLY A 92 15.12 -4.94 13.15
N LYS A 93 13.98 -4.96 12.45
CA LYS A 93 12.66 -5.19 13.06
C LYS A 93 12.19 -6.64 12.93
N LEU A 94 12.86 -7.44 12.14
CA LEU A 94 12.51 -8.84 11.88
C LEU A 94 13.51 -9.78 12.59
N PRO A 95 13.06 -10.80 13.35
CA PRO A 95 13.93 -11.58 14.21
C PRO A 95 14.61 -12.80 13.55
N ARG A 96 14.24 -13.14 12.31
CA ARG A 96 14.79 -14.28 11.56
C ARG A 96 15.57 -13.80 10.35
N ASP A 97 16.10 -14.72 9.54
CA ASP A 97 16.81 -14.40 8.29
C ASP A 97 15.94 -13.59 7.33
N VAL A 98 16.54 -12.54 6.77
CA VAL A 98 15.85 -11.59 5.90
C VAL A 98 16.55 -11.43 4.55
N TYR A 99 15.76 -11.10 3.53
CA TYR A 99 16.23 -10.35 2.39
C TYR A 99 16.18 -8.87 2.71
N ARG A 100 17.14 -8.10 2.21
CA ARG A 100 17.23 -6.65 2.43
C ARG A 100 17.42 -5.94 1.10
N LYS A 101 16.69 -4.83 0.92
CA LYS A 101 16.82 -3.93 -0.23
C LYS A 101 16.99 -2.51 0.23
N GLU A 102 18.08 -1.88 -0.19
CA GLU A 102 18.29 -0.44 -0.01
C GLU A 102 17.70 0.33 -1.19
N TYR A 103 17.19 1.51 -0.92
CA TYR A 103 16.64 2.41 -1.93
C TYR A 103 16.94 3.87 -1.59
N ALA A 104 17.06 4.70 -2.64
CA ALA A 104 17.34 6.11 -2.48
C ALA A 104 16.08 6.88 -2.04
N LEU A 105 16.27 7.82 -1.13
CA LEU A 105 15.32 8.88 -0.79
C LEU A 105 15.78 10.20 -1.41
N GLU A 106 14.96 11.26 -1.33
CA GLU A 106 15.40 12.61 -1.70
C GLU A 106 16.66 13.04 -0.93
N TYR A 107 16.80 12.57 0.32
CA TYR A 107 17.97 12.78 1.17
C TYR A 107 18.37 11.47 1.82
N GLY A 108 19.48 10.86 1.32
CA GLY A 108 20.05 9.63 1.86
C GLY A 108 19.45 8.35 1.29
N PHE A 109 19.61 7.27 2.05
CA PHE A 109 19.12 5.93 1.72
C PHE A 109 18.27 5.41 2.85
N ASP A 110 17.33 4.56 2.50
CA ASP A 110 16.55 3.77 3.45
C ASP A 110 16.56 2.31 2.99
N ALA A 111 16.11 1.40 3.80
CA ALA A 111 16.05 0.00 3.45
C ALA A 111 14.78 -0.66 3.96
N LEU A 112 14.41 -1.73 3.29
CA LEU A 112 13.32 -2.63 3.68
C LEU A 112 13.86 -4.04 3.84
N GLU A 113 13.21 -4.81 4.71
CA GLU A 113 13.52 -6.21 4.99
C GLU A 113 12.26 -7.07 4.89
N LEU A 114 12.43 -8.28 4.38
CA LEU A 114 11.41 -9.32 4.25
C LEU A 114 12.01 -10.65 4.73
N HIS A 115 11.29 -11.41 5.56
CA HIS A 115 11.70 -12.76 5.94
C HIS A 115 11.84 -13.68 4.72
N LYS A 116 12.90 -14.51 4.71
CA LYS A 116 13.22 -15.40 3.57
C LYS A 116 12.25 -16.54 3.37
N ASP A 117 11.50 -16.92 4.39
CA ASP A 117 10.71 -18.14 4.48
C ASP A 117 9.19 -17.92 4.47
N LEU A 118 8.71 -16.74 4.04
CA LEU A 118 7.29 -16.41 4.07
C LEU A 118 6.60 -16.39 2.71
N LEU A 119 7.37 -16.36 1.62
CA LEU A 119 6.84 -16.40 0.26
C LEU A 119 7.54 -17.46 -0.55
N ASP A 120 6.77 -18.22 -1.32
CA ASP A 120 7.24 -19.22 -2.24
C ASP A 120 7.25 -18.70 -3.69
N PRO A 121 8.09 -19.25 -4.60
CA PRO A 121 8.14 -18.84 -6.00
C PRO A 121 6.82 -19.01 -6.77
N SER A 122 5.88 -19.81 -6.27
CA SER A 122 4.56 -20.00 -6.86
C SER A 122 3.52 -18.97 -6.38
N ASP A 123 3.85 -18.13 -5.39
CA ASP A 123 2.91 -17.20 -4.81
C ASP A 123 2.69 -15.98 -5.70
N ASN A 124 1.43 -15.56 -5.78
CA ASN A 124 1.02 -14.29 -6.33
C ASN A 124 0.63 -13.35 -5.18
N VAL A 125 1.26 -12.19 -5.11
CA VAL A 125 1.03 -11.26 -4.00
C VAL A 125 0.58 -9.89 -4.47
N ILE A 126 -0.02 -9.15 -3.56
CA ILE A 126 -0.37 -7.74 -3.75
C ILE A 126 0.34 -6.92 -2.68
N ILE A 127 1.05 -5.89 -3.10
CA ILE A 127 1.72 -4.95 -2.21
C ILE A 127 0.73 -3.86 -1.80
N VAL A 128 0.67 -3.55 -0.51
CA VAL A 128 -0.26 -2.55 0.05
C VAL A 128 0.50 -1.53 0.89
N ASP A 129 0.25 -0.26 0.62
CA ASP A 129 0.65 0.85 1.48
C ASP A 129 -0.47 1.90 1.53
N ASP A 130 -0.35 2.89 2.39
CA ASP A 130 -1.35 3.96 2.50
C ASP A 130 -1.20 5.02 1.41
N VAL A 131 0.04 5.42 1.07
CA VAL A 131 0.33 6.51 0.14
C VAL A 131 1.31 6.11 -0.95
N LEU A 132 0.94 6.35 -2.19
CA LEU A 132 1.85 6.38 -3.33
C LEU A 132 2.35 7.82 -3.53
N ALA A 133 3.59 8.07 -3.13
CA ALA A 133 4.29 9.34 -3.37
C ALA A 133 5.20 9.22 -4.60
N THR A 134 6.51 9.13 -4.43
CA THR A 134 7.49 8.98 -5.53
C THR A 134 7.58 7.56 -6.10
N GLY A 135 7.08 6.56 -5.39
CA GLY A 135 7.12 5.14 -5.77
C GLY A 135 8.37 4.37 -5.31
N GLY A 136 9.38 5.04 -4.75
CA GLY A 136 10.64 4.39 -4.36
C GLY A 136 10.46 3.26 -3.33
N THR A 137 9.68 3.50 -2.28
CA THR A 137 9.37 2.49 -1.24
C THR A 137 8.63 1.29 -1.83
N ALA A 138 7.64 1.55 -2.70
CA ALA A 138 6.88 0.51 -3.36
C ALA A 138 7.74 -0.36 -4.29
N LEU A 139 8.68 0.25 -5.05
CA LEU A 139 9.64 -0.48 -5.88
C LEU A 139 10.61 -1.31 -5.03
N ALA A 140 11.13 -0.76 -3.93
CA ALA A 140 11.99 -1.52 -3.03
C ALA A 140 11.30 -2.74 -2.44
N CYS A 141 10.01 -2.60 -2.10
CA CYS A 141 9.19 -3.72 -1.65
C CYS A 141 8.95 -4.74 -2.79
N HIS A 142 8.71 -4.27 -4.01
CA HIS A 142 8.55 -5.12 -5.19
C HIS A 142 9.81 -5.97 -5.43
N ASP A 143 10.99 -5.33 -5.44
CA ASP A 143 12.27 -6.01 -5.61
C ASP A 143 12.49 -7.09 -4.52
N LEU A 144 12.10 -6.82 -3.27
CA LEU A 144 12.17 -7.82 -2.19
C LEU A 144 11.29 -9.03 -2.45
N VAL A 145 10.09 -8.83 -2.96
CA VAL A 145 9.19 -9.93 -3.35
C VAL A 145 9.80 -10.72 -4.49
N GLU A 146 10.33 -10.09 -5.53
CA GLU A 146 10.96 -10.77 -6.67
C GLU A 146 12.18 -11.62 -6.26
N ILE A 147 12.96 -11.19 -5.26
CA ILE A 147 14.08 -11.99 -4.71
C ILE A 147 13.60 -13.34 -4.16
N THR A 148 12.37 -13.44 -3.64
CA THR A 148 11.80 -14.71 -3.19
C THR A 148 11.38 -15.63 -4.33
N GLY A 149 11.24 -15.10 -5.53
CA GLY A 149 10.67 -15.76 -6.70
C GLY A 149 9.15 -15.58 -6.82
N ALA A 150 8.48 -15.04 -5.82
CA ALA A 150 7.04 -14.74 -5.85
C ALA A 150 6.74 -13.61 -6.84
N LYS A 151 5.49 -13.56 -7.32
CA LYS A 151 5.05 -12.62 -8.34
C LYS A 151 4.16 -11.51 -7.75
N VAL A 152 4.52 -10.25 -7.98
CA VAL A 152 3.65 -9.11 -7.67
C VAL A 152 2.58 -8.96 -8.77
N ILE A 153 1.30 -9.02 -8.37
CA ILE A 153 0.15 -8.87 -9.28
C ILE A 153 -0.29 -7.42 -9.40
N ALA A 154 -0.27 -6.70 -8.28
CA ALA A 154 -0.63 -5.29 -8.23
C ALA A 154 -0.04 -4.60 -6.99
N HIS A 155 0.00 -3.27 -7.05
CA HIS A 155 0.18 -2.38 -5.92
C HIS A 155 -1.14 -1.70 -5.58
N LEU A 156 -1.49 -1.64 -4.29
CA LEU A 156 -2.67 -0.97 -3.79
C LEU A 156 -2.30 0.16 -2.84
N PHE A 157 -2.90 1.33 -3.07
CA PHE A 157 -2.72 2.50 -2.21
C PHE A 157 -4.07 3.14 -1.88
N MET A 158 -4.22 3.64 -0.66
CA MET A 158 -5.40 4.42 -0.32
C MET A 158 -5.36 5.78 -1.02
N LEU A 159 -4.18 6.41 -1.05
CA LEU A 159 -3.94 7.73 -1.61
C LEU A 159 -2.79 7.71 -2.62
N GLU A 160 -2.95 8.42 -3.72
CA GLU A 160 -1.89 8.71 -4.69
C GLU A 160 -1.66 10.22 -4.77
N ILE A 161 -0.42 10.65 -4.57
CA ILE A 161 0.02 12.05 -4.75
C ILE A 161 0.47 12.21 -6.20
N GLU A 162 -0.44 12.62 -7.09
CA GLU A 162 -0.24 12.54 -8.54
C GLU A 162 0.97 13.35 -9.03
N PHE A 163 1.22 14.54 -8.47
CA PHE A 163 2.34 15.38 -8.90
C PHE A 163 3.73 14.79 -8.61
N LEU A 164 3.84 13.82 -7.70
CA LEU A 164 5.08 13.10 -7.40
C LEU A 164 5.36 11.94 -8.36
N GLN A 165 4.43 11.65 -9.28
CA GLN A 165 4.63 10.71 -10.39
C GLN A 165 4.96 9.25 -10.00
N GLY A 166 4.65 8.82 -8.78
CA GLY A 166 4.98 7.48 -8.30
C GLY A 166 4.41 6.35 -9.17
N ARG A 167 3.19 6.53 -9.69
CA ARG A 167 2.60 5.59 -10.66
C ARG A 167 3.48 5.41 -11.89
N LYS A 168 3.96 6.50 -12.46
CA LYS A 168 4.85 6.47 -13.62
C LYS A 168 6.18 5.78 -13.29
N THR A 169 6.72 6.04 -12.10
CA THR A 169 7.94 5.39 -11.61
C THR A 169 7.79 3.87 -11.56
N ILE A 170 6.70 3.36 -10.99
CA ILE A 170 6.41 1.93 -10.94
C ILE A 170 6.18 1.37 -12.34
N SER A 171 5.33 2.01 -13.15
CA SER A 171 4.97 1.51 -14.49
C SER A 171 6.15 1.50 -15.47
N ASN A 172 7.13 2.36 -15.32
CA ASN A 172 8.35 2.35 -16.15
C ASN A 172 9.22 1.12 -15.87
N THR A 173 9.19 0.60 -14.64
CA THR A 173 9.99 -0.58 -14.23
C THR A 173 9.19 -1.87 -14.40
N HIS A 174 7.90 -1.85 -14.05
CA HIS A 174 7.00 -3.00 -14.05
C HIS A 174 5.68 -2.65 -14.78
N SER A 175 5.73 -2.63 -16.11
CA SER A 175 4.60 -2.17 -16.96
C SER A 175 3.39 -3.11 -16.94
N ASP A 176 3.56 -4.37 -16.55
CA ASP A 176 2.54 -5.42 -16.50
C ASP A 176 1.84 -5.52 -15.13
N VAL A 177 2.29 -4.74 -14.15
CA VAL A 177 1.75 -4.75 -12.78
C VAL A 177 0.68 -3.69 -12.60
N GLY A 178 -0.47 -4.10 -12.08
CA GLY A 178 -1.59 -3.20 -11.80
C GLY A 178 -1.26 -2.19 -10.68
N ILE A 179 -1.77 -0.96 -10.79
CA ILE A 179 -1.67 0.04 -9.70
C ILE A 179 -3.07 0.57 -9.43
N ILE A 180 -3.57 0.35 -8.22
CA ILE A 180 -4.90 0.74 -7.76
C ILE A 180 -4.74 1.78 -6.64
N SER A 181 -5.37 2.94 -6.82
CA SER A 181 -5.44 4.00 -5.82
C SER A 181 -6.89 4.42 -5.63
N LEU A 182 -7.37 4.54 -4.39
CA LEU A 182 -8.77 4.89 -4.12
C LEU A 182 -9.02 6.40 -4.17
N LEU A 183 -8.01 7.18 -3.79
CA LEU A 183 -8.05 8.65 -3.84
C LEU A 183 -6.81 9.15 -4.59
N LYS A 184 -6.97 10.20 -5.38
CA LYS A 184 -5.90 10.94 -6.04
C LYS A 184 -5.91 12.39 -5.58
N ALA A 185 -4.75 12.95 -5.27
CA ALA A 185 -4.57 14.33 -4.79
C ALA A 185 -3.37 15.01 -5.46
#